data_11781e2df693d35022af23c1524f2247
#
_entry.id   11781e2df693d35022af23c1524f2247
#
_cell.length_a   1.000
_cell.length_b   1.000
_cell.length_c   1.000
_cell.angle_alpha   90.00
_cell.angle_beta   90.00
_cell.angle_gamma   90.00
#
_symmetry.space_group_name_H-M   'P 1'
#
loop_
_entity.id
_entity.type
_entity.pdbx_description
1 polymer ?
#
loop_
_entity_poly.entity_id
_entity_poly.type
_entity_poly.pdbx_seq_one_letter_code
_entity_poly.pdbx_strand_id
1 'polypeptide(L)'
;MPIFFVRLPELLEQLAVGKTTLYARIKQGTFPPPVKFGERVSAWPEHEVDTVVNAYMRSATKEDLQKLVAQLMLARRSGCTGTK
;
A
#
# COMPACT_ATOMS: atom_id res chain seq x y z
N MET A 1 -19.04 1.32 4.09
CA MET A 1 -18.45 0.68 2.95
C MET A 1 -17.40 -0.32 3.37
N PRO A 2 -17.48 -1.56 2.92
CA PRO A 2 -16.48 -2.53 3.36
C PRO A 2 -15.12 -2.21 2.75
N ILE A 3 -14.08 -2.54 3.50
CA ILE A 3 -12.72 -2.40 3.03
C ILE A 3 -12.22 -3.79 2.68
N PHE A 4 -11.74 -3.94 1.46
CA PHE A 4 -11.19 -5.20 1.02
C PHE A 4 -9.66 -5.15 1.12
N PHE A 5 -9.07 -6.30 1.34
CA PHE A 5 -7.62 -6.40 1.50
C PHE A 5 -7.03 -7.33 0.45
N VAL A 6 -5.83 -6.99 0.01
CA VAL A 6 -5.09 -7.79 -0.97
C VAL A 6 -3.93 -8.45 -0.26
N ARG A 7 -3.80 -9.77 -0.42
CA ARG A 7 -2.71 -10.50 0.20
C ARG A 7 -1.47 -10.44 -0.69
N LEU A 8 -0.32 -10.76 -0.09
CA LEU A 8 0.96 -10.63 -0.79
C LEU A 8 1.00 -11.35 -2.14
N PRO A 9 0.61 -12.62 -2.24
CA PRO A 9 0.69 -13.29 -3.55
C PRO A 9 -0.14 -12.60 -4.62
N GLU A 10 -1.33 -12.15 -4.24
CA GLU A 10 -2.21 -11.46 -5.19
C GLU A 10 -1.63 -10.12 -5.58
N LEU A 11 -1.04 -9.42 -4.62
CA LEU A 11 -0.45 -8.12 -4.89
C LEU A 11 0.72 -8.25 -5.87
N LEU A 12 1.56 -9.26 -5.67
CA LEU A 12 2.70 -9.46 -6.55
C LEU A 12 2.25 -9.75 -7.98
N GLU A 13 1.18 -10.54 -8.13
CA GLU A 13 0.62 -10.79 -9.45
C GLU A 13 0.07 -9.53 -10.07
N GLN A 14 -0.66 -8.76 -9.28
CA GLN A 14 -1.30 -7.54 -9.77
C GLN A 14 -0.26 -6.53 -10.24
N LEU A 15 0.83 -6.41 -9.51
CA LEU A 15 1.87 -5.45 -9.84
C LEU A 15 2.90 -6.02 -10.81
N ALA A 16 2.89 -7.32 -11.03
CA ALA A 16 3.84 -8.00 -11.91
C ALA A 16 5.28 -7.77 -11.46
N VAL A 17 5.51 -7.79 -10.15
CA VAL A 17 6.86 -7.61 -9.61
C VAL A 17 7.17 -8.72 -8.64
N GLY A 18 8.45 -8.92 -8.36
CA GLY A 18 8.87 -9.90 -7.39
C GLY A 18 8.78 -9.37 -5.97
N LYS A 19 8.84 -10.29 -5.03
CA LYS A 19 8.75 -9.94 -3.62
C LYS A 19 9.87 -9.00 -3.19
N THR A 20 11.08 -9.27 -3.64
CA THR A 20 12.23 -8.43 -3.30
C THR A 20 12.03 -7.00 -3.78
N THR A 21 11.54 -6.86 -5.01
CA THR A 21 11.28 -5.53 -5.58
C THR A 21 10.22 -4.80 -4.77
N LEU A 22 9.16 -5.51 -4.40
CA LEU A 22 8.08 -4.88 -3.63
C LEU A 22 8.60 -4.37 -2.30
N TYR A 23 9.33 -5.19 -1.56
CA TYR A 23 9.83 -4.76 -0.26
C TYR A 23 10.87 -3.65 -0.37
N ALA A 24 11.62 -3.63 -1.47
CA ALA A 24 12.54 -2.53 -1.71
C ALA A 24 11.78 -1.21 -1.87
N ARG A 25 10.66 -1.25 -2.57
CA ARG A 25 9.84 -0.06 -2.75
C ARG A 25 9.21 0.40 -1.45
N ILE A 26 8.78 -0.55 -0.62
CA ILE A 26 8.25 -0.20 0.70
C ILE A 26 9.33 0.50 1.51
N LYS A 27 10.55 -0.01 1.46
CA LYS A 27 11.65 0.57 2.19
C LYS A 27 11.99 1.98 1.69
N GLN A 28 11.84 2.20 0.39
CA GLN A 28 12.09 3.51 -0.20
C GLN A 28 10.98 4.52 0.07
N GLY A 29 9.85 4.04 0.56
CA GLY A 29 8.72 4.92 0.83
C GLY A 29 7.83 5.17 -0.37
N THR A 30 8.01 4.39 -1.44
CA THR A 30 7.18 4.57 -2.64
C THR A 30 6.03 3.58 -2.72
N PHE A 31 5.89 2.73 -1.72
CA PHE A 31 4.76 1.84 -1.63
C PHE A 31 4.39 1.69 -0.15
N PRO A 32 3.10 1.66 0.19
CA PRO A 32 2.72 1.58 1.60
C PRO A 32 3.06 0.23 2.21
N PRO A 33 3.41 0.19 3.50
CA PRO A 33 3.68 -1.08 4.15
C PRO A 33 2.39 -1.84 4.41
N PRO A 34 2.48 -3.16 4.62
CA PRO A 34 1.27 -3.95 4.84
C PRO A 34 0.67 -3.69 6.21
N VAL A 35 -0.62 -3.94 6.30
CA VAL A 35 -1.30 -3.99 7.58
C VAL A 35 -1.17 -5.42 8.09
N LYS A 36 -0.79 -5.56 9.35
CA LYS A 36 -0.61 -6.89 9.93
C LYS A 36 -1.81 -7.28 10.75
N PHE A 37 -2.36 -8.44 10.46
CA PHE A 37 -3.50 -8.96 11.17
C PHE A 37 -3.14 -10.08 12.13
N GLY A 38 -1.88 -10.19 12.47
CA GLY A 38 -1.40 -11.24 13.32
C GLY A 38 0.05 -11.46 12.99
N GLU A 39 0.61 -12.55 13.49
CA GLU A 39 2.03 -12.75 13.34
C GLU A 39 2.44 -13.04 11.90
N ARG A 40 1.57 -13.68 11.15
CA ARG A 40 1.93 -14.14 9.82
C ARG A 40 1.05 -13.62 8.71
N VAL A 41 0.03 -12.86 9.05
CA VAL A 41 -0.90 -12.38 8.05
C VAL A 41 -0.65 -10.91 7.78
N SER A 42 -0.30 -10.62 6.56
CA SER A 42 -0.08 -9.25 6.11
C SER A 42 -0.92 -9.02 4.87
N ALA A 43 -1.53 -7.87 4.79
CA ALA A 43 -2.36 -7.53 3.63
C ALA A 43 -2.37 -6.03 3.45
N TRP A 44 -2.77 -5.59 2.28
CA TRP A 44 -2.84 -4.17 1.96
C TRP A 44 -4.28 -3.80 1.69
N PRO A 45 -4.75 -2.65 2.21
CA PRO A 45 -6.09 -2.19 1.83
C PRO A 45 -6.18 -1.99 0.33
N GLU A 46 -7.23 -2.52 -0.28
CA GLU A 46 -7.35 -2.48 -1.73
C GLU A 46 -7.37 -1.04 -2.25
N HIS A 47 -8.06 -0.15 -1.54
CA HIS A 47 -8.14 1.23 -2.01
C HIS A 47 -6.78 1.92 -2.01
N GLU A 48 -5.89 1.55 -1.07
CA GLU A 48 -4.55 2.10 -1.07
C GLU A 48 -3.74 1.58 -2.24
N VAL A 49 -3.88 0.29 -2.52
CA VAL A 49 -3.21 -0.32 -3.67
C VAL A 49 -3.66 0.36 -4.95
N ASP A 50 -4.95 0.55 -5.11
CA ASP A 50 -5.49 1.20 -6.30
C ASP A 50 -4.96 2.61 -6.45
N THR A 51 -4.91 3.35 -5.35
CA THR A 51 -4.41 4.72 -5.38
C THR A 51 -2.96 4.77 -5.83
N VAL A 52 -2.14 3.88 -5.29
CA VAL A 52 -0.72 3.86 -5.62
C VAL A 52 -0.51 3.38 -7.06
N VAL A 53 -1.26 2.37 -7.49
CA VAL A 53 -1.15 1.87 -8.86
C VAL A 53 -1.52 2.97 -9.85
N ASN A 54 -2.58 3.72 -9.57
CA ASN A 54 -2.96 4.82 -10.42
C ASN A 54 -1.86 5.88 -10.50
N ALA A 55 -1.18 6.14 -9.39
CA ALA A 55 -0.08 7.08 -9.39
C ALA A 55 1.06 6.60 -10.28
N TYR A 56 1.38 5.30 -10.20
CA TYR A 56 2.39 4.74 -11.08
C TYR A 56 1.98 4.88 -12.55
N MET A 57 0.71 4.64 -12.83
CA MET A 57 0.22 4.74 -14.20
C MET A 57 0.30 6.16 -14.73
N ARG A 58 0.22 7.15 -13.86
CA ARG A 58 0.35 8.56 -14.26
C ARG A 58 1.80 9.01 -14.28
N SER A 59 2.73 8.08 -14.13
CA SER A 59 4.16 8.38 -14.13
C SER A 59 4.55 9.35 -13.03
N ALA A 60 3.98 9.17 -11.85
CA ALA A 60 4.33 10.01 -10.72
C ALA A 60 5.81 9.84 -10.38
N THR A 61 6.42 10.92 -9.91
CA THR A 61 7.82 10.87 -9.54
C THR A 61 7.98 10.14 -8.22
N LYS A 62 9.21 9.79 -7.90
CA LYS A 62 9.49 9.15 -6.63
C LYS A 62 9.03 10.02 -5.46
N GLU A 63 9.25 11.31 -5.56
CA GLU A 63 8.81 12.24 -4.51
C GLU A 63 7.31 12.26 -4.37
N ASP A 64 6.60 12.25 -5.50
CA ASP A 64 5.15 12.24 -5.48
C ASP A 64 4.64 10.97 -4.81
N LEU A 65 5.27 9.85 -5.12
CA LEU A 65 4.88 8.58 -4.51
C LEU A 65 5.14 8.58 -3.02
N GLN A 66 6.26 9.14 -2.60
CA GLN A 66 6.57 9.20 -1.18
C GLN A 66 5.57 10.07 -0.43
N LYS A 67 5.16 11.18 -1.02
CA LYS A 67 4.14 12.02 -0.41
C LYS A 67 2.80 11.29 -0.34
N LEU A 68 2.45 10.59 -1.41
CA LEU A 68 1.20 9.85 -1.44
C LEU A 68 1.18 8.77 -0.35
N VAL A 69 2.26 8.02 -0.23
CA VAL A 69 2.34 6.98 0.79
C VAL A 69 2.25 7.60 2.18
N ALA A 70 2.90 8.73 2.38
CA ALA A 70 2.82 9.42 3.67
C ALA A 70 1.39 9.82 3.99
N GLN A 71 0.65 10.30 3.01
CA GLN A 71 -0.74 10.66 3.20
C GLN A 71 -1.59 9.43 3.53
N LEU A 72 -1.33 8.33 2.87
CA LEU A 72 -2.06 7.09 3.15
C LEU A 72 -1.80 6.61 4.57
N MET A 73 -0.56 6.70 5.01
CA MET A 73 -0.22 6.31 6.38
C MET A 73 -0.89 7.21 7.39
N LEU A 74 -0.94 8.50 7.10
CA LEU A 74 -1.60 9.44 7.97
C LEU A 74 -3.10 9.14 8.03
N ALA A 75 -3.69 8.81 6.91
CA ALA A 75 -5.11 8.44 6.87
C ALA A 75 -5.39 7.19 7.68
N ARG A 76 -4.48 6.23 7.69
CA ARG A 76 -4.65 5.04 8.52
C ARG A 76 -4.74 5.41 9.98
N ARG A 77 -3.89 6.34 10.40
CA ARG A 77 -3.89 6.75 11.80
C ARG A 77 -5.16 7.46 12.19
N SER A 78 -5.60 8.41 11.36
CA SER A 78 -6.78 9.17 11.74
C SER A 78 -8.05 8.53 11.28
N GLY A 79 -8.03 7.96 10.10
CA GLY A 79 -9.24 7.37 9.56
C GLY A 79 -9.68 6.14 10.29
N CYS A 80 -8.72 5.35 10.69
CA CYS A 80 -9.07 4.16 11.39
C CYS A 80 -9.72 4.44 12.68
N THR A 81 -9.47 5.60 13.17
CA THR A 81 -10.07 5.94 14.39
C THR A 81 -11.51 6.09 14.27
N GLY A 82 -11.96 6.28 13.14
CA GLY A 82 -13.36 6.33 13.03
C GLY A 82 -13.92 5.19 13.74
N THR A 83 -13.13 4.32 14.03
CA THR A 83 -13.60 3.31 14.77
C THR A 83 -13.00 3.26 16.06
N LYS A 84 -12.57 3.56 16.31
CA LYS A 84 -12.15 3.24 17.42
C LYS A 84 -12.53 3.25 18.11
#